data_ae8d50694f35c4f1acdddc9a528121de
#
_entry.id   ae8d50694f35c4f1acdddc9a528121de
#
_cell.length_a   1.000
_cell.length_b   1.000
_cell.length_c   1.000
_cell.angle_alpha   90.00
_cell.angle_beta   90.00
_cell.angle_gamma   90.00
#
_symmetry.space_group_name_H-M   'P 1'
#
loop_
_entity.id
_entity.type
_entity.pdbx_description
1 polymer ?
#
loop_
_entity_poly.entity_id
_entity_poly.type
_entity_poly.pdbx_seq_one_letter_code
_entity_poly.pdbx_strand_id
1 'polypeptide(L)'
;MGTLAIGSNGTHLDIEDRTLAHLRVVILAKLRRNESFAFNWDHGSGDESSASTVWMQPTMEVEFSFETDVPVEINKQWADRLMHSANSVRGLEVIPEEQAAPSVGDELSANALPR
;
A
#
# COMPACT_ATOMS: atom_id res chain seq x y z
N MET A 1 6.38 -3.74 14.23
CA MET A 1 6.26 -2.67 13.24
C MET A 1 7.46 -2.66 12.33
N GLY A 2 7.22 -2.54 11.06
CA GLY A 2 8.30 -2.38 10.12
C GLY A 2 8.52 -0.93 9.76
N THR A 3 9.42 -0.70 8.84
CA THR A 3 9.76 0.66 8.43
C THR A 3 9.90 0.71 6.92
N LEU A 4 9.28 1.72 6.34
CA LEU A 4 9.45 2.03 4.92
C LEU A 4 10.32 3.28 4.84
N ALA A 5 11.52 3.12 4.28
CA ALA A 5 12.44 4.22 4.11
C ALA A 5 12.45 4.65 2.66
N ILE A 6 12.32 5.94 2.42
CA ILE A 6 12.15 6.47 1.07
C ILE A 6 13.20 7.54 0.83
N GLY A 7 13.95 7.34 -0.25
CA GLY A 7 14.92 8.33 -0.69
C GLY A 7 16.10 8.43 0.21
N SER A 8 17.05 9.25 -0.16
CA SER A 8 18.25 9.46 0.63
C SER A 8 18.04 10.51 1.71
N ASN A 9 16.88 11.13 1.76
CA ASN A 9 16.60 12.17 2.75
C ASN A 9 16.25 11.62 4.11
N GLY A 10 16.08 10.33 4.22
CA GLY A 10 15.78 9.76 5.51
C GLY A 10 14.30 9.80 5.88
N THR A 11 13.42 9.83 4.91
CA THR A 11 12.00 9.71 5.20
C THR A 11 11.71 8.29 5.64
N HIS A 12 11.17 8.15 6.83
CA HIS A 12 10.87 6.84 7.41
C HIS A 12 9.43 6.81 7.88
N LEU A 13 8.74 5.76 7.50
CA LEU A 13 7.35 5.56 7.92
C LEU A 13 7.26 4.24 8.65
N ASP A 14 6.72 4.29 9.87
CA ASP A 14 6.51 3.07 10.66
C ASP A 14 5.20 2.45 10.26
N ILE A 15 5.24 1.22 9.82
CA ILE A 15 4.08 0.54 9.26
C ILE A 15 4.05 -0.87 9.80
N GLU A 16 2.87 -1.33 10.16
CA GLU A 16 2.71 -2.70 10.61
C GLU A 16 3.27 -3.67 9.59
N ASP A 17 3.96 -4.71 10.05
CA ASP A 17 4.63 -5.64 9.14
C ASP A 17 3.69 -6.20 8.08
N ARG A 18 2.48 -6.57 8.46
CA ARG A 18 1.54 -7.16 7.51
C ARG A 18 1.14 -6.14 6.44
N THR A 19 0.87 -4.92 6.86
CA THR A 19 0.54 -3.86 5.91
C THR A 19 1.74 -3.56 5.01
N LEU A 20 2.91 -3.51 5.61
CA LEU A 20 4.13 -3.21 4.86
C LEU A 20 4.40 -4.27 3.80
N ALA A 21 4.14 -5.54 4.12
CA ALA A 21 4.34 -6.61 3.15
C ALA A 21 3.46 -6.43 1.93
N HIS A 22 2.22 -6.00 2.15
CA HIS A 22 1.30 -5.79 1.04
C HIS A 22 1.65 -4.54 0.24
N LEU A 23 2.07 -3.48 0.94
CA LEU A 23 2.54 -2.29 0.25
C LEU A 23 3.78 -2.60 -0.59
N ARG A 24 4.66 -3.46 -0.08
CA ARG A 24 5.85 -3.82 -0.82
C ARG A 24 5.50 -4.47 -2.16
N VAL A 25 4.51 -5.36 -2.15
CA VAL A 25 4.09 -6.01 -3.39
C VAL A 25 3.68 -4.96 -4.42
N VAL A 26 2.85 -4.01 -3.99
CA VAL A 26 2.32 -3.01 -4.91
C VAL A 26 3.38 -2.02 -5.36
N ILE A 27 4.15 -1.53 -4.40
CA ILE A 27 5.17 -0.52 -4.72
C ILE A 27 6.22 -1.09 -5.65
N LEU A 28 6.72 -2.29 -5.35
CA LEU A 28 7.74 -2.88 -6.21
C LEU A 28 7.19 -3.20 -7.58
N ALA A 29 5.93 -3.62 -7.67
CA ALA A 29 5.34 -3.90 -8.97
C ALA A 29 5.28 -2.64 -9.83
N LYS A 30 4.88 -1.52 -9.23
CA LYS A 30 4.82 -0.26 -9.97
C LYS A 30 6.21 0.19 -10.40
N LEU A 31 7.15 0.18 -9.47
CA LEU A 31 8.49 0.68 -9.79
C LEU A 31 9.20 -0.22 -10.79
N ARG A 32 8.94 -1.53 -10.72
CA ARG A 32 9.54 -2.46 -11.65
C ARG A 32 9.04 -2.24 -13.08
N ARG A 33 7.83 -1.72 -13.21
CA ARG A 33 7.26 -1.37 -14.50
C ARG A 33 7.61 0.03 -14.93
N ASN A 34 8.51 0.66 -14.20
CA ASN A 34 8.97 2.01 -14.51
C ASN A 34 7.85 3.03 -14.40
N GLU A 35 6.94 2.81 -13.47
CA GLU A 35 5.79 3.71 -13.28
C GLU A 35 5.97 4.51 -12.01
N SER A 36 5.69 5.79 -12.10
CA SER A 36 5.72 6.67 -10.95
C SER A 36 4.30 6.85 -10.43
N PHE A 37 4.19 7.14 -9.13
CA PHE A 37 2.88 7.30 -8.52
C PHE A 37 3.01 8.06 -7.22
N ALA A 38 1.91 8.60 -6.76
CA ALA A 38 1.87 9.26 -5.46
C ALA A 38 1.55 8.22 -4.39
N PHE A 39 2.16 8.35 -3.23
CA PHE A 39 1.88 7.51 -2.08
C PHE A 39 1.37 8.40 -0.97
N ASN A 40 0.16 8.16 -0.52
CA ASN A 40 -0.48 8.97 0.49
C ASN A 40 -0.41 8.25 1.83
N TRP A 41 0.11 8.95 2.83
CA TRP A 41 0.32 8.38 4.15
C TRP A 41 -0.38 9.24 5.18
N ASP A 42 -1.21 8.60 5.97
CA ASP A 42 -1.93 9.26 7.06
C ASP A 42 -1.18 8.99 8.36
N HIS A 43 -0.63 10.02 8.93
CA HIS A 43 0.23 9.87 10.12
C HIS A 43 -0.56 9.74 11.39
N GLY A 44 -1.75 10.29 11.43
CA GLY A 44 -2.39 10.44 12.69
C GLY A 44 -3.61 9.59 12.84
N SER A 45 -4.07 9.58 14.03
CA SER A 45 -5.36 9.04 14.35
C SER A 45 -6.01 10.05 15.28
N GLY A 46 -7.29 10.14 15.21
CA GLY A 46 -7.98 11.10 16.05
C GLY A 46 -7.81 12.51 15.55
N ASP A 47 -7.71 13.42 16.47
CA ASP A 47 -7.74 14.84 16.13
C ASP A 47 -6.44 15.31 15.54
N GLU A 48 -5.39 14.58 15.77
CA GLU A 48 -4.07 15.03 15.33
C GLU A 48 -3.70 14.46 14.00
N SER A 49 -4.64 14.01 13.24
CA SER A 49 -4.34 13.38 11.98
C SER A 49 -3.66 14.39 11.06
N SER A 50 -2.63 13.93 10.42
CA SER A 50 -1.94 14.68 9.41
C SER A 50 -1.60 13.71 8.30
N ALA A 51 -1.46 14.24 7.11
CA ALA A 51 -1.23 13.38 5.95
C ALA A 51 -0.08 13.92 5.15
N SER A 52 0.62 13.01 4.51
CA SER A 52 1.73 13.35 3.62
C SER A 52 1.56 12.61 2.31
N THR A 53 2.03 13.22 1.24
CA THR A 53 2.07 12.56 -0.04
C THR A 53 3.51 12.53 -0.50
N VAL A 54 3.98 11.34 -0.84
CA VAL A 54 5.34 11.15 -1.32
C VAL A 54 5.27 10.73 -2.78
N TRP A 55 6.07 11.39 -3.61
CA TRP A 55 6.14 11.01 -5.02
C TRP A 55 7.14 9.87 -5.16
N MET A 56 6.65 8.71 -5.60
CA MET A 56 7.48 7.54 -5.78
C MET A 56 7.85 7.41 -7.23
N GLN A 57 9.13 7.18 -7.49
CA GLN A 57 9.61 7.06 -8.86
C GLN A 57 10.68 5.98 -8.93
N PRO A 58 10.88 5.39 -10.12
CA PRO A 58 11.76 4.21 -10.23
C PRO A 58 13.22 4.46 -9.88
N THR A 59 13.68 5.69 -9.96
CA THR A 59 15.08 5.99 -9.66
C THR A 59 15.33 6.22 -8.19
N MET A 60 14.28 6.25 -7.37
CA MET A 60 14.47 6.56 -5.96
C MET A 60 14.76 5.28 -5.18
N GLU A 61 15.50 5.45 -4.10
CA GLU A 61 15.86 4.35 -3.24
C GLU A 61 14.73 4.08 -2.26
N VAL A 62 14.31 2.83 -2.16
CA VAL A 62 13.22 2.45 -1.27
C VAL A 62 13.66 1.21 -0.51
N GLU A 63 13.50 1.23 0.80
CA GLU A 63 13.89 0.11 1.63
C GLU A 63 12.71 -0.30 2.50
N PHE A 64 12.43 -1.60 2.53
CA PHE A 64 11.39 -2.17 3.37
C PHE A 64 12.06 -3.00 4.46
N SER A 65 11.92 -2.58 5.70
CA SER A 65 12.52 -3.30 6.83
C SER A 65 11.40 -3.84 7.69
N PHE A 66 11.45 -5.14 7.97
CA PHE A 66 10.42 -5.81 8.75
C PHE A 66 10.96 -6.14 10.12
N GLU A 67 10.10 -6.06 11.10
CA GLU A 67 10.48 -6.38 12.47
C GLU A 67 10.63 -7.88 12.66
N THR A 68 9.82 -8.65 11.95
CA THR A 68 9.89 -10.10 12.04
C THR A 68 10.35 -10.67 10.71
N ASP A 69 11.06 -11.79 10.77
CA ASP A 69 11.46 -12.48 9.54
C ASP A 69 10.49 -13.60 9.18
N VAL A 70 9.37 -13.69 9.89
CA VAL A 70 8.35 -14.67 9.53
C VAL A 70 7.65 -14.17 8.27
N PRO A 71 7.58 -15.00 7.23
CA PRO A 71 6.93 -14.57 5.99
C PRO A 71 5.46 -14.23 6.23
N VAL A 72 5.01 -13.17 5.58
CA VAL A 72 3.63 -12.76 5.66
C VAL A 72 2.89 -13.32 4.47
N GLU A 73 1.80 -14.00 4.74
CA GLU A 73 0.95 -14.52 3.67
C GLU A 73 0.18 -13.36 3.05
N ILE A 74 0.23 -13.26 1.73
CA ILE A 74 -0.35 -12.12 1.04
C ILE A 74 -1.83 -12.36 0.81
N ASN A 75 -2.63 -11.39 1.23
CA ASN A 75 -4.06 -11.36 0.94
C ASN A 75 -4.22 -10.73 -0.44
N LYS A 76 -4.55 -11.57 -1.42
CA LYS A 76 -4.60 -11.09 -2.79
C LYS A 76 -5.64 -9.99 -2.99
N GLN A 77 -6.77 -10.09 -2.33
CA GLN A 77 -7.80 -9.07 -2.47
C GLN A 77 -7.32 -7.73 -1.94
N TRP A 78 -6.60 -7.76 -0.85
CA TRP A 78 -6.05 -6.53 -0.30
C TRP A 78 -5.01 -5.94 -1.24
N ALA A 79 -4.11 -6.78 -1.74
CA ALA A 79 -3.09 -6.31 -2.68
C ALA A 79 -3.74 -5.73 -3.94
N ASP A 80 -4.79 -6.37 -4.43
CA ASP A 80 -5.49 -5.86 -5.61
C ASP A 80 -6.13 -4.50 -5.35
N ARG A 81 -6.71 -4.32 -4.17
CA ARG A 81 -7.32 -3.04 -3.84
C ARG A 81 -6.27 -1.96 -3.71
N LEU A 82 -5.14 -2.30 -3.10
CA LEU A 82 -4.05 -1.34 -3.00
C LEU A 82 -3.51 -0.96 -4.37
N MET A 83 -3.34 -1.95 -5.24
CA MET A 83 -2.88 -1.67 -6.60
C MET A 83 -3.88 -0.82 -7.35
N HIS A 84 -5.16 -1.08 -7.16
CA HIS A 84 -6.19 -0.28 -7.81
C HIS A 84 -6.07 1.19 -7.39
N SER A 85 -5.84 1.43 -6.10
CA SER A 85 -5.69 2.81 -5.65
C SER A 85 -4.41 3.42 -6.22
N ALA A 86 -3.35 2.64 -6.33
CA ALA A 86 -2.09 3.15 -6.87
C ALA A 86 -2.24 3.60 -8.31
N ASN A 87 -3.15 2.99 -9.04
CA ASN A 87 -3.38 3.34 -10.43
C ASN A 87 -4.37 4.49 -10.60
N SER A 88 -4.94 4.97 -9.51
CA SER A 88 -5.91 6.04 -9.57
C SER A 88 -5.21 7.39 -9.59
N VAL A 89 -5.97 8.40 -9.93
CA VAL A 89 -5.46 9.76 -9.96
C VAL A 89 -4.96 10.20 -8.58
N ARG A 90 -5.60 9.70 -7.54
CA ARG A 90 -5.22 10.10 -6.18
C ARG A 90 -3.95 9.43 -5.70
N GLY A 91 -3.58 8.31 -6.29
CA GLY A 91 -2.39 7.60 -5.88
C GLY A 91 -2.67 6.49 -4.89
N LEU A 92 -1.60 5.83 -4.48
CA LEU A 92 -1.69 4.69 -3.56
C LEU A 92 -2.12 5.17 -2.19
N GLU A 93 -3.17 4.58 -1.66
CA GLU A 93 -3.65 4.87 -0.32
C GLU A 93 -3.63 3.59 0.51
N VAL A 94 -3.28 3.74 1.78
CA VAL A 94 -3.25 2.60 2.67
C VAL A 94 -4.67 2.28 3.10
N ILE A 95 -5.23 1.25 2.52
CA ILE A 95 -6.57 0.80 2.80
C ILE A 95 -6.47 -0.31 3.84
N PRO A 96 -7.21 -0.23 4.95
CA PRO A 96 -7.15 -1.31 5.94
C PRO A 96 -7.59 -2.64 5.34
N GLU A 97 -7.00 -3.72 5.83
CA GLU A 97 -7.27 -5.03 5.25
C GLU A 97 -8.74 -5.41 5.34
N GLU A 98 -9.39 -5.08 6.43
CA GLU A 98 -10.78 -5.43 6.59
C GLU A 98 -11.69 -4.69 5.61
N GLN A 99 -11.24 -3.59 5.07
CA GLN A 99 -12.00 -2.86 4.07
C GLN A 99 -11.68 -3.34 2.67
N ALA A 100 -10.61 -4.10 2.52
CA ALA A 100 -10.20 -4.58 1.21
C ALA A 100 -11.02 -5.79 0.77
N ALA A 101 -11.43 -6.61 1.73
CA ALA A 101 -12.21 -7.78 1.40
C ALA A 101 -13.59 -7.33 0.94
N PRO A 102 -14.03 -7.75 -0.24
CA PRO A 102 -15.37 -7.35 -0.67
C PRO A 102 -16.41 -7.97 0.23
N SER A 103 -17.47 -7.23 0.47
CA SER A 103 -18.59 -7.80 1.19
C SER A 103 -19.22 -8.90 0.35
N VAL A 104 -19.97 -9.76 1.00
CA VAL A 104 -20.62 -10.83 0.27
C VAL A 104 -21.53 -10.25 -0.82
N GLY A 105 -22.22 -9.17 -0.51
CA GLY A 105 -23.07 -8.55 -1.49
C GLY A 105 -22.30 -8.01 -2.67
N ASP A 106 -21.20 -7.34 -2.40
CA ASP A 106 -20.37 -6.83 -3.47
C ASP A 106 -19.80 -7.94 -4.31
N GLU A 107 -19.37 -8.99 -3.65
CA GLU A 107 -18.79 -10.10 -4.34
C GLU A 107 -19.81 -10.79 -5.24
N LEU A 108 -21.00 -11.00 -4.70
CA LEU A 108 -22.04 -11.61 -5.48
C LEU A 108 -22.43 -10.73 -6.66
N SER A 109 -22.51 -9.47 -6.42
CA SER A 109 -22.86 -8.55 -7.48
C SER A 109 -21.82 -8.59 -8.57
N ALA A 110 -20.57 -8.54 -8.19
CA ALA A 110 -19.49 -8.55 -9.15
C ALA A 110 -19.42 -9.88 -9.89
N ASN A 111 -19.69 -10.96 -9.19
CA ASN A 111 -19.59 -12.28 -9.78
C ASN A 111 -20.80 -12.66 -10.59
N ALA A 112 -21.94 -12.15 -10.20
CA ALA A 112 -23.14 -12.41 -10.96
C ALA A 112 -23.03 -11.80 -12.33
N LEU A 113 -22.27 -10.76 -12.42
CA LEU A 113 -22.00 -10.19 -13.71
C LEU A 113 -20.92 -11.01 -14.34
N PRO A 114 -21.19 -11.55 -15.46
CA PRO A 114 -20.10 -12.19 -16.17
C PRO A 114 -19.09 -11.13 -16.44
N ARG A 115 -18.15 -11.19 -15.77
CA ARG A 115 -17.14 -10.21 -15.88
C ARG A 115 -16.27 -10.43 -17.03
#